data_1ac4691b3d4c15c834fda12b5c0e6ea7
#
_entry.id   1ac4691b3d4c15c834fda12b5c0e6ea7
#
_cell.length_a   1.000
_cell.length_b   1.000
_cell.length_c   1.000
_cell.angle_alpha   90.00
_cell.angle_beta   90.00
_cell.angle_gamma   90.00
#
_symmetry.space_group_name_H-M   'P 1'
#
loop_
_entity.id
_entity.type
_entity.pdbx_description
1 polymer ?
#
loop_
_entity_poly.entity_id
_entity_poly.type
_entity_poly.pdbx_seq_one_letter_code
_entity_poly.pdbx_strand_id
1 'polypeptide(L)'
;MRFHSLILAVLVLLGTQGFAQIPLLSPSPPLARRSVSPNPSAVQRPSVSKETEAERKARFQELTAVLKDRIAEASDKVMSKIIDQEKDLRMRLSYFEKQDRLDPNTFATKEEIQNWQKLVDQFQASRDKTAKVYGDASENLEAALLEEKIAPALATAIRKEIISTFPWDDIVKKNDLLTTYVGYHRQLLSLFDQNWQTWNSAKPYFADQKTEADYEKLCQQITSAGKEIDTLYKKDNF
;
A
#
# COMPACT_ATOMS: atom_id res chain seq x y z
N MET A 1 4.50 -12.45 -6.46
CA MET A 1 4.65 -13.86 -5.97
C MET A 1 5.45 -14.04 -4.67
N ARG A 2 5.81 -13.00 -3.92
CA ARG A 2 6.60 -13.12 -2.67
C ARG A 2 5.77 -13.10 -1.38
N PHE A 3 4.47 -12.80 -1.45
CA PHE A 3 3.58 -12.69 -0.27
C PHE A 3 3.33 -14.02 0.46
N HIS A 4 3.18 -15.13 -0.27
CA HIS A 4 3.01 -16.45 0.37
C HIS A 4 4.22 -16.86 1.22
N SER A 5 5.44 -16.46 0.80
CA SER A 5 6.67 -16.69 1.59
C SER A 5 6.71 -15.81 2.83
N LEU A 6 6.11 -14.62 2.78
CA LEU A 6 6.08 -13.67 3.88
C LEU A 6 5.13 -14.11 5.00
N ILE A 7 3.93 -14.57 4.63
CA ILE A 7 2.97 -15.14 5.59
C ILE A 7 3.58 -16.35 6.30
N LEU A 8 4.37 -17.14 5.58
CA LEU A 8 5.07 -18.28 6.16
C LEU A 8 6.14 -17.84 7.19
N ALA A 9 6.89 -16.76 6.91
CA ALA A 9 7.88 -16.19 7.82
C ALA A 9 7.26 -15.64 9.11
N VAL A 10 6.13 -14.90 8.99
CA VAL A 10 5.38 -14.39 10.15
C VAL A 10 4.89 -15.52 11.05
N LEU A 11 4.41 -16.61 10.47
CA LEU A 11 3.93 -17.77 11.24
C LEU A 11 5.05 -18.61 11.87
N VAL A 12 6.22 -18.66 11.26
CA VAL A 12 7.41 -19.28 11.85
C VAL A 12 7.89 -18.46 13.06
N LEU A 13 7.91 -17.13 12.96
CA LEU A 13 8.27 -16.23 14.07
C LEU A 13 7.27 -16.30 15.23
N LEU A 14 5.98 -16.38 14.95
CA LEU A 14 4.93 -16.57 15.97
C LEU A 14 5.00 -17.97 16.60
N GLY A 15 5.43 -18.99 15.87
CA GLY A 15 5.62 -20.37 16.37
C GLY A 15 6.83 -20.54 17.28
N THR A 16 7.87 -19.71 17.14
CA THR A 16 9.10 -19.78 17.97
C THR A 16 9.03 -18.93 19.23
N GLN A 17 8.13 -17.94 19.31
CA GLN A 17 7.87 -17.20 20.53
C GLN A 17 6.68 -17.82 21.28
N GLY A 18 6.94 -18.96 21.91
CA GLY A 18 6.18 -19.62 22.96
C GLY A 18 4.72 -19.22 23.15
N PHE A 19 3.79 -19.88 22.46
CA PHE A 19 2.37 -19.93 22.85
C PHE A 19 2.14 -20.58 24.23
N ALA A 20 3.15 -20.57 25.12
CA ALA A 20 3.09 -21.21 26.42
C ALA A 20 2.25 -20.47 27.47
N GLN A 21 1.76 -19.24 27.19
CA GLN A 21 0.97 -18.48 28.17
C GLN A 21 -0.10 -17.61 27.51
N ILE A 22 -1.12 -18.25 26.92
CA ILE A 22 -2.42 -17.57 26.82
C ILE A 22 -3.22 -18.07 28.03
N PRO A 23 -3.50 -17.22 29.05
CA PRO A 23 -4.39 -17.60 30.11
C PRO A 23 -5.79 -17.77 29.51
N LEU A 24 -6.28 -18.97 29.51
CA LEU A 24 -7.71 -19.26 29.35
C LEU A 24 -8.43 -18.47 30.46
N LEU A 25 -9.10 -17.41 30.08
CA LEU A 25 -10.01 -16.68 30.95
C LEU A 25 -11.13 -17.64 31.34
N SER A 26 -10.98 -18.26 32.48
CA SER A 26 -12.07 -18.94 33.19
C SER A 26 -13.06 -17.88 33.65
N PRO A 27 -14.36 -17.98 33.32
CA PRO A 27 -15.35 -17.11 33.91
C PRO A 27 -15.47 -17.42 35.40
N SER A 28 -15.20 -16.45 36.25
CA SER A 28 -15.46 -16.52 37.67
C SER A 28 -16.96 -16.61 37.95
N PRO A 29 -17.43 -17.58 38.73
CA PRO A 29 -18.81 -17.62 39.16
C PRO A 29 -19.05 -16.64 40.33
N PRO A 30 -20.23 -16.03 40.42
CA PRO A 30 -20.57 -15.17 41.57
C PRO A 30 -20.84 -15.99 42.83
N LEU A 31 -20.33 -15.49 43.92
CA LEU A 31 -20.58 -15.95 45.29
C LEU A 31 -22.06 -15.87 45.66
N ALA A 32 -22.68 -17.03 45.91
CA ALA A 32 -23.90 -17.12 46.70
C ALA A 32 -23.81 -18.33 47.65
N ARG A 33 -23.59 -18.07 48.94
CA ARG A 33 -23.75 -19.03 50.03
C ARG A 33 -25.22 -19.43 50.13
N ARG A 34 -25.51 -20.73 50.01
CA ARG A 34 -26.63 -21.36 50.73
C ARG A 34 -26.25 -22.80 51.06
N SER A 35 -26.20 -23.05 52.34
CA SER A 35 -26.09 -24.36 52.93
C SER A 35 -27.42 -25.15 52.74
N VAL A 36 -27.35 -26.35 52.22
CA VAL A 36 -28.36 -27.41 52.42
C VAL A 36 -27.65 -28.77 52.34
N SER A 37 -27.99 -29.62 53.29
CA SER A 37 -27.56 -30.96 53.62
C SER A 37 -27.49 -32.01 52.50
N PRO A 38 -26.83 -33.17 52.75
CA PRO A 38 -26.37 -34.09 51.72
C PRO A 38 -27.42 -35.11 51.33
N ASN A 39 -27.55 -35.33 50.02
CA ASN A 39 -28.19 -36.52 49.52
C ASN A 39 -27.22 -37.18 48.48
N PRO A 40 -26.81 -38.45 48.66
CA PRO A 40 -25.86 -39.10 47.82
C PRO A 40 -26.53 -39.74 46.62
N SER A 41 -26.81 -38.99 45.58
CA SER A 41 -27.06 -39.55 44.27
C SER A 41 -25.83 -39.27 43.40
N ALA A 42 -25.10 -40.32 43.08
CA ALA A 42 -23.92 -40.27 42.23
C ALA A 42 -24.30 -39.74 40.85
N VAL A 43 -24.16 -38.44 40.67
CA VAL A 43 -24.12 -37.85 39.34
C VAL A 43 -22.75 -38.21 38.76
N GLN A 44 -22.72 -39.19 37.86
CA GLN A 44 -21.59 -39.49 37.02
C GLN A 44 -21.20 -38.19 36.28
N ARG A 45 -20.13 -37.52 36.70
CA ARG A 45 -19.49 -36.48 35.89
C ARG A 45 -19.06 -37.13 34.60
N PRO A 46 -19.45 -36.59 33.42
CA PRO A 46 -18.92 -37.10 32.17
C PRO A 46 -17.39 -37.06 32.25
N SER A 47 -16.76 -38.21 32.08
CA SER A 47 -15.31 -38.31 31.99
C SER A 47 -14.87 -37.47 30.82
N VAL A 48 -14.23 -36.31 31.10
CA VAL A 48 -13.54 -35.55 30.09
C VAL A 48 -12.45 -36.46 29.55
N SER A 49 -12.70 -37.07 28.39
CA SER A 49 -11.73 -37.90 27.68
C SER A 49 -10.47 -37.03 27.49
N LYS A 50 -9.34 -37.49 28.00
CA LYS A 50 -8.07 -36.77 27.83
C LYS A 50 -7.73 -36.83 26.34
N GLU A 51 -7.82 -35.69 25.68
CA GLU A 51 -7.38 -35.50 24.27
C GLU A 51 -5.98 -36.05 24.11
N THR A 52 -5.77 -36.93 23.14
CA THR A 52 -4.46 -37.50 22.86
C THR A 52 -3.51 -36.45 22.29
N GLU A 53 -2.21 -36.67 22.39
CA GLU A 53 -1.21 -35.74 21.81
C GLU A 53 -1.36 -35.63 20.30
N ALA A 54 -1.76 -36.70 19.61
CA ALA A 54 -2.04 -36.70 18.17
C ALA A 54 -3.23 -35.84 17.83
N GLU A 55 -4.35 -35.92 18.59
CA GLU A 55 -5.54 -35.07 18.40
C GLU A 55 -5.21 -33.59 18.66
N ARG A 56 -4.43 -33.27 19.69
CA ARG A 56 -3.96 -31.90 19.93
C ARG A 56 -3.12 -31.36 18.78
N LYS A 57 -2.22 -32.16 18.25
CA LYS A 57 -1.38 -31.77 17.10
C LYS A 57 -2.21 -31.55 15.85
N ALA A 58 -3.16 -32.41 15.56
CA ALA A 58 -4.07 -32.27 14.42
C ALA A 58 -4.92 -31.00 14.53
N ARG A 59 -5.51 -30.76 15.69
CA ARG A 59 -6.28 -29.53 15.97
C ARG A 59 -5.45 -28.26 15.86
N PHE A 60 -4.20 -28.29 16.36
CA PHE A 60 -3.30 -27.15 16.22
C PHE A 60 -2.95 -26.88 14.76
N GLN A 61 -2.71 -27.90 13.95
CA GLN A 61 -2.47 -27.77 12.51
C GLN A 61 -3.69 -27.17 11.78
N GLU A 62 -4.88 -27.66 12.09
CA GLU A 62 -6.13 -27.12 11.52
C GLU A 62 -6.33 -25.65 11.89
N LEU A 63 -6.20 -25.27 13.17
CA LEU A 63 -6.29 -23.88 13.62
C LEU A 63 -5.25 -22.97 12.95
N THR A 64 -4.04 -23.48 12.76
CA THR A 64 -2.97 -22.74 12.07
C THR A 64 -3.30 -22.52 10.60
N ALA A 65 -3.88 -23.51 9.91
CA ALA A 65 -4.32 -23.38 8.52
C ALA A 65 -5.43 -22.33 8.39
N VAL A 66 -6.46 -22.40 9.23
CA VAL A 66 -7.55 -21.40 9.25
C VAL A 66 -7.02 -19.99 9.53
N LEU A 67 -6.08 -19.84 10.46
CA LEU A 67 -5.47 -18.54 10.76
C LEU A 67 -4.69 -18.00 9.56
N LYS A 68 -3.94 -18.86 8.86
CA LYS A 68 -3.23 -18.47 7.63
C LYS A 68 -4.16 -17.94 6.56
N ASP A 69 -5.26 -18.64 6.31
CA ASP A 69 -6.24 -18.25 5.30
C ASP A 69 -6.86 -16.89 5.64
N ARG A 70 -7.22 -16.65 6.89
CA ARG A 70 -7.74 -15.36 7.35
C ARG A 70 -6.74 -14.22 7.22
N ILE A 71 -5.46 -14.45 7.56
CA ILE A 71 -4.39 -13.46 7.38
C ILE A 71 -4.21 -13.14 5.90
N ALA A 72 -4.21 -14.17 5.05
CA ALA A 72 -4.09 -14.00 3.60
C ALA A 72 -5.25 -13.15 3.07
N GLU A 73 -6.50 -13.46 3.42
CA GLU A 73 -7.69 -12.73 2.99
C GLU A 73 -7.65 -11.26 3.44
N ALA A 74 -7.30 -10.99 4.70
CA ALA A 74 -7.13 -9.63 5.21
C ALA A 74 -6.03 -8.87 4.46
N SER A 75 -4.89 -9.51 4.21
CA SER A 75 -3.77 -8.92 3.49
C SER A 75 -4.11 -8.63 2.05
N ASP A 76 -4.79 -9.56 1.36
CA ASP A 76 -5.19 -9.40 -0.04
C ASP A 76 -6.19 -8.24 -0.22
N LYS A 77 -7.10 -8.01 0.73
CA LYS A 77 -8.01 -6.85 0.72
C LYS A 77 -7.25 -5.51 0.69
N VAL A 78 -6.15 -5.41 1.43
CA VAL A 78 -5.35 -4.18 1.50
C VAL A 78 -4.41 -4.07 0.31
N MET A 79 -3.72 -5.16 -0.02
CA MET A 79 -2.76 -5.18 -1.12
C MET A 79 -3.41 -4.94 -2.48
N SER A 80 -4.61 -5.48 -2.71
CA SER A 80 -5.34 -5.22 -3.96
C SER A 80 -5.59 -3.73 -4.16
N LYS A 81 -5.96 -2.99 -3.10
CA LYS A 81 -6.15 -1.53 -3.18
C LYS A 81 -4.86 -0.79 -3.54
N ILE A 82 -3.72 -1.21 -2.96
CA ILE A 82 -2.41 -0.62 -3.26
C ILE A 82 -2.05 -0.90 -4.73
N ILE A 83 -2.16 -2.15 -5.15
CA ILE A 83 -1.83 -2.58 -6.52
C ILE A 83 -2.69 -1.84 -7.55
N ASP A 84 -3.98 -1.69 -7.30
CA ASP A 84 -4.90 -1.01 -8.22
C ASP A 84 -4.58 0.49 -8.33
N GLN A 85 -4.21 1.14 -7.22
CA GLN A 85 -3.78 2.53 -7.25
C GLN A 85 -2.42 2.71 -7.95
N GLU A 86 -1.46 1.81 -7.74
CA GLU A 86 -0.18 1.82 -8.45
C GLU A 86 -0.37 1.62 -9.95
N LYS A 87 -1.28 0.74 -10.36
CA LYS A 87 -1.63 0.55 -11.79
C LYS A 87 -2.24 1.81 -12.41
N ASP A 88 -3.20 2.47 -11.71
CA ASP A 88 -3.79 3.73 -12.18
C ASP A 88 -2.72 4.81 -12.32
N LEU A 89 -1.88 4.95 -11.30
CA LEU A 89 -0.79 5.93 -11.29
C LEU A 89 0.20 5.70 -12.45
N ARG A 90 0.62 4.45 -12.66
CA ARG A 90 1.53 4.08 -13.76
C ARG A 90 0.89 4.28 -15.14
N MET A 91 -0.38 3.93 -15.29
CA MET A 91 -1.11 4.20 -16.53
C MET A 91 -1.12 5.70 -16.84
N ARG A 92 -1.38 6.56 -15.85
CA ARG A 92 -1.35 8.01 -16.04
C ARG A 92 0.06 8.53 -16.33
N LEU A 93 1.08 8.00 -15.66
CA LEU A 93 2.48 8.35 -15.94
C LEU A 93 2.84 8.11 -17.42
N SER A 94 2.38 7.00 -18.00
CA SER A 94 2.67 6.66 -19.40
C SER A 94 2.20 7.70 -20.43
N TYR A 95 1.24 8.56 -20.09
CA TYR A 95 0.84 9.68 -20.95
C TYR A 95 1.91 10.77 -21.02
N PHE A 96 2.76 10.91 -19.99
CA PHE A 96 3.81 11.92 -19.91
C PHE A 96 5.17 11.43 -20.41
N GLU A 97 5.33 10.15 -20.70
CA GLU A 97 6.57 9.55 -21.20
C GLU A 97 6.82 9.91 -22.69
N LYS A 98 5.85 10.51 -23.37
CA LYS A 98 5.98 10.92 -24.77
C LYS A 98 6.82 12.19 -24.87
N GLN A 99 8.02 12.06 -25.45
CA GLN A 99 8.96 13.19 -25.59
C GLN A 99 8.45 14.31 -26.49
N ASP A 100 7.55 14.02 -27.44
CA ASP A 100 6.93 15.00 -28.31
C ASP A 100 6.19 16.10 -27.56
N ARG A 101 5.70 15.81 -26.34
CA ARG A 101 4.99 16.79 -25.50
C ARG A 101 5.88 17.81 -24.79
N LEU A 102 7.20 17.67 -24.92
CA LEU A 102 8.14 18.70 -24.49
C LEU A 102 8.38 19.76 -25.58
N ASP A 103 8.01 19.49 -26.84
CA ASP A 103 8.12 20.44 -27.94
C ASP A 103 6.85 21.30 -28.01
N PRO A 104 6.96 22.65 -27.90
CA PRO A 104 5.82 23.56 -27.96
C PRO A 104 5.03 23.44 -29.28
N ASN A 105 5.67 23.08 -30.40
CA ASN A 105 5.02 22.93 -31.69
C ASN A 105 4.07 21.73 -31.79
N THR A 106 4.02 20.86 -30.78
CA THR A 106 3.05 19.75 -30.70
C THR A 106 1.65 20.22 -30.27
N PHE A 107 1.53 21.47 -29.83
CA PHE A 107 0.25 22.08 -29.44
C PHE A 107 -0.28 22.93 -30.58
N ALA A 108 -1.37 22.51 -31.22
CA ALA A 108 -2.01 23.26 -32.29
C ALA A 108 -2.90 24.39 -31.78
N THR A 109 -3.40 24.29 -30.54
CA THR A 109 -4.27 25.28 -29.92
C THR A 109 -3.90 25.53 -28.44
N LYS A 110 -4.22 26.70 -27.94
CA LYS A 110 -4.06 27.03 -26.50
C LYS A 110 -4.90 26.12 -25.63
N GLU A 111 -6.04 25.66 -26.12
CA GLU A 111 -6.91 24.73 -25.42
C GLU A 111 -6.24 23.37 -25.21
N GLU A 112 -5.38 22.91 -26.12
CA GLU A 112 -4.60 21.68 -25.91
C GLU A 112 -3.63 21.81 -24.75
N ILE A 113 -2.97 22.95 -24.54
CA ILE A 113 -2.13 23.21 -23.36
C ILE A 113 -2.97 23.11 -22.10
N GLN A 114 -4.15 23.73 -22.08
CA GLN A 114 -5.06 23.67 -20.93
C GLN A 114 -5.55 22.24 -20.65
N ASN A 115 -5.81 21.46 -21.68
CA ASN A 115 -6.17 20.05 -21.53
C ASN A 115 -5.03 19.22 -20.94
N TRP A 116 -3.78 19.51 -21.33
CA TRP A 116 -2.62 18.89 -20.69
C TRP A 116 -2.45 19.32 -19.24
N GLN A 117 -2.72 20.58 -18.89
CA GLN A 117 -2.75 21.02 -17.49
C GLN A 117 -3.75 20.21 -16.66
N LYS A 118 -4.96 19.95 -17.20
CA LYS A 118 -5.95 19.07 -16.56
C LYS A 118 -5.44 17.63 -16.39
N LEU A 119 -4.69 17.08 -17.37
CA LEU A 119 -4.08 15.76 -17.23
C LEU A 119 -3.01 15.74 -16.15
N VAL A 120 -2.20 16.77 -16.01
CA VAL A 120 -1.23 16.93 -14.92
C VAL A 120 -1.94 16.97 -13.56
N ASP A 121 -3.07 17.67 -13.46
CA ASP A 121 -3.88 17.73 -12.22
C ASP A 121 -4.49 16.35 -11.87
N GLN A 122 -4.98 15.63 -12.87
CA GLN A 122 -5.48 14.26 -12.68
C GLN A 122 -4.37 13.30 -12.25
N PHE A 123 -3.17 13.46 -12.82
CA PHE A 123 -2.01 12.66 -12.42
C PHE A 123 -1.62 12.96 -10.96
N GLN A 124 -1.58 14.24 -10.57
CA GLN A 124 -1.34 14.60 -9.18
C GLN A 124 -2.41 14.00 -8.25
N ALA A 125 -3.69 14.11 -8.60
CA ALA A 125 -4.75 13.54 -7.78
C ALA A 125 -4.60 12.02 -7.61
N SER A 126 -4.19 11.30 -8.66
CA SER A 126 -3.89 9.87 -8.59
C SER A 126 -2.69 9.59 -7.68
N ARG A 127 -1.62 10.38 -7.79
CA ARG A 127 -0.45 10.28 -6.90
C ARG A 127 -0.83 10.52 -5.44
N ASP A 128 -1.61 11.55 -5.15
CA ASP A 128 -2.07 11.86 -3.79
C ASP A 128 -2.93 10.73 -3.22
N LYS A 129 -3.79 10.14 -4.05
CA LYS A 129 -4.60 8.98 -3.68
C LYS A 129 -3.73 7.76 -3.39
N THR A 130 -2.71 7.51 -4.19
CA THR A 130 -1.76 6.41 -3.96
C THR A 130 -0.99 6.61 -2.64
N ALA A 131 -0.47 7.81 -2.39
CA ALA A 131 0.19 8.15 -1.14
C ALA A 131 -0.72 7.94 0.08
N LYS A 132 -2.01 8.31 -0.03
CA LYS A 132 -3.01 8.08 1.00
C LYS A 132 -3.26 6.58 1.25
N VAL A 133 -3.38 5.77 0.19
CA VAL A 133 -3.60 4.31 0.33
C VAL A 133 -2.43 3.65 1.06
N TYR A 134 -1.19 4.07 0.80
CA TYR A 134 -0.02 3.62 1.57
C TYR A 134 -0.06 4.12 3.02
N GLY A 135 -0.39 5.38 3.25
CA GLY A 135 -0.51 5.94 4.59
C GLY A 135 -1.55 5.21 5.45
N ASP A 136 -2.68 4.87 4.86
CA ASP A 136 -3.79 4.19 5.53
C ASP A 136 -3.58 2.65 5.61
N ALA A 137 -2.54 2.08 4.97
CA ALA A 137 -2.36 0.63 4.85
C ALA A 137 -2.29 -0.09 6.20
N SER A 138 -1.64 0.53 7.19
CA SER A 138 -1.50 -0.03 8.54
C SER A 138 -2.86 -0.16 9.24
N GLU A 139 -3.67 0.90 9.22
CA GLU A 139 -4.99 0.92 9.86
C GLU A 139 -5.96 0.00 9.12
N ASN A 140 -5.94 0.04 7.78
CA ASN A 140 -6.78 -0.82 6.95
C ASN A 140 -6.46 -2.31 7.18
N LEU A 141 -5.18 -2.67 7.36
CA LEU A 141 -4.78 -4.05 7.62
C LEU A 141 -5.26 -4.50 9.00
N GLU A 142 -5.12 -3.67 10.03
CA GLU A 142 -5.63 -4.00 11.37
C GLU A 142 -7.15 -4.21 11.34
N ALA A 143 -7.88 -3.30 10.71
CA ALA A 143 -9.32 -3.42 10.55
C ALA A 143 -9.71 -4.71 9.80
N ALA A 144 -9.05 -5.04 8.70
CA ALA A 144 -9.30 -6.25 7.93
C ALA A 144 -9.01 -7.53 8.75
N LEU A 145 -7.92 -7.55 9.54
CA LEU A 145 -7.61 -8.68 10.43
C LEU A 145 -8.67 -8.87 11.52
N LEU A 146 -9.21 -7.78 12.06
CA LEU A 146 -10.31 -7.83 13.05
C LEU A 146 -11.63 -8.31 12.42
N GLU A 147 -11.94 -7.90 11.18
CA GLU A 147 -13.08 -8.41 10.41
C GLU A 147 -13.00 -9.93 10.20
N GLU A 148 -11.79 -10.45 9.96
CA GLU A 148 -11.51 -11.89 9.87
C GLU A 148 -11.50 -12.60 11.24
N LYS A 149 -11.97 -11.92 12.30
CA LYS A 149 -12.09 -12.45 13.67
C LYS A 149 -10.76 -12.90 14.28
N ILE A 150 -9.66 -12.25 13.91
CA ILE A 150 -8.37 -12.42 14.56
C ILE A 150 -8.38 -11.60 15.86
N ALA A 151 -7.90 -12.22 16.95
CA ALA A 151 -7.86 -11.54 18.25
C ALA A 151 -7.04 -10.24 18.19
N PRO A 152 -7.49 -9.15 18.85
CA PRO A 152 -6.89 -7.81 18.69
C PRO A 152 -5.37 -7.77 18.94
N ALA A 153 -4.88 -8.42 19.99
CA ALA A 153 -3.44 -8.48 20.29
C ALA A 153 -2.63 -9.16 19.16
N LEU A 154 -3.20 -10.22 18.57
CA LEU A 154 -2.58 -10.93 17.46
C LEU A 154 -2.68 -10.13 16.16
N ALA A 155 -3.82 -9.48 15.90
CA ALA A 155 -4.00 -8.60 14.75
C ALA A 155 -2.96 -7.46 14.75
N THR A 156 -2.75 -6.80 15.89
CA THR A 156 -1.73 -5.76 16.05
C THR A 156 -0.32 -6.29 15.78
N ALA A 157 0.02 -7.49 16.27
CA ALA A 157 1.33 -8.10 16.05
C ALA A 157 1.54 -8.44 14.56
N ILE A 158 0.56 -9.07 13.91
CA ILE A 158 0.59 -9.42 12.49
C ILE A 158 0.71 -8.17 11.63
N ARG A 159 -0.12 -7.14 11.89
CA ARG A 159 -0.06 -5.86 11.20
C ARG A 159 1.34 -5.26 11.26
N LYS A 160 1.93 -5.16 12.46
CA LYS A 160 3.28 -4.60 12.65
C LYS A 160 4.30 -5.33 11.80
N GLU A 161 4.25 -6.66 11.78
CA GLU A 161 5.18 -7.48 11.02
C GLU A 161 5.00 -7.27 9.52
N ILE A 162 3.78 -7.36 8.98
CA ILE A 162 3.51 -7.17 7.55
C ILE A 162 3.90 -5.77 7.09
N ILE A 163 3.53 -4.72 7.83
CA ILE A 163 3.83 -3.33 7.48
C ILE A 163 5.34 -3.04 7.53
N SER A 164 6.08 -3.71 8.42
CA SER A 164 7.55 -3.55 8.50
C SER A 164 8.27 -4.07 7.25
N THR A 165 7.63 -4.91 6.44
CA THR A 165 8.22 -5.47 5.21
C THR A 165 8.06 -4.58 3.99
N PHE A 166 7.29 -3.50 4.10
CA PHE A 166 7.11 -2.56 2.99
C PHE A 166 8.42 -1.79 2.75
N PRO A 167 8.79 -1.55 1.49
CA PRO A 167 9.98 -0.77 1.16
C PRO A 167 9.71 0.74 1.29
N TRP A 168 9.49 1.20 2.53
CA TRP A 168 9.06 2.58 2.82
C TRP A 168 9.96 3.64 2.21
N ASP A 169 11.27 3.45 2.23
CA ASP A 169 12.24 4.39 1.65
C ASP A 169 12.03 4.54 0.14
N ASP A 170 11.80 3.44 -0.59
CA ASP A 170 11.52 3.47 -2.03
C ASP A 170 10.14 4.09 -2.31
N ILE A 171 9.12 3.82 -1.47
CA ILE A 171 7.77 4.41 -1.58
C ILE A 171 7.83 5.92 -1.41
N VAL A 172 8.51 6.41 -0.36
CA VAL A 172 8.67 7.84 -0.09
C VAL A 172 9.45 8.50 -1.22
N LYS A 173 10.60 7.93 -1.62
CA LYS A 173 11.41 8.45 -2.72
C LYS A 173 10.62 8.54 -4.02
N LYS A 174 9.84 7.52 -4.35
CA LYS A 174 8.97 7.52 -5.54
C LYS A 174 7.94 8.63 -5.48
N ASN A 175 7.27 8.81 -4.34
CA ASN A 175 6.28 9.88 -4.16
C ASN A 175 6.88 11.28 -4.31
N ASP A 176 8.08 11.52 -3.79
CA ASP A 176 8.80 12.80 -3.90
C ASP A 176 9.21 13.09 -5.34
N LEU A 177 9.73 12.07 -6.04
CA LEU A 177 10.07 12.20 -7.46
C LEU A 177 8.85 12.49 -8.33
N LEU A 178 7.73 11.82 -8.09
CA LEU A 178 6.46 12.07 -8.80
C LEU A 178 5.94 13.48 -8.51
N THR A 179 6.08 13.98 -7.28
CA THR A 179 5.72 15.35 -6.91
C THR A 179 6.54 16.37 -7.71
N THR A 180 7.83 16.16 -7.76
CA THR A 180 8.78 17.00 -8.49
C THR A 180 8.51 16.97 -9.99
N TYR A 181 8.27 15.80 -10.55
CA TYR A 181 7.94 15.60 -11.95
C TYR A 181 6.66 16.34 -12.37
N VAL A 182 5.59 16.24 -11.58
CA VAL A 182 4.36 17.03 -11.77
C VAL A 182 4.63 18.52 -11.72
N GLY A 183 5.46 18.97 -10.77
CA GLY A 183 5.85 20.38 -10.64
C GLY A 183 6.55 20.91 -11.89
N TYR A 184 7.47 20.16 -12.46
CA TYR A 184 8.16 20.55 -13.70
C TYR A 184 7.23 20.60 -14.91
N HIS A 185 6.32 19.64 -15.07
CA HIS A 185 5.32 19.68 -16.14
C HIS A 185 4.40 20.89 -16.03
N ARG A 186 3.97 21.25 -14.82
CA ARG A 186 3.18 22.46 -14.62
C ARG A 186 3.92 23.73 -15.01
N GLN A 187 5.20 23.84 -14.64
CA GLN A 187 6.03 24.97 -15.00
C GLN A 187 6.21 25.07 -16.51
N LEU A 188 6.47 23.94 -17.19
CA LEU A 188 6.61 23.89 -18.64
C LEU A 188 5.32 24.32 -19.35
N LEU A 189 4.17 23.77 -18.94
CA LEU A 189 2.88 24.12 -19.54
C LEU A 189 2.49 25.59 -19.27
N SER A 190 2.86 26.13 -18.11
CA SER A 190 2.70 27.56 -17.80
C SER A 190 3.56 28.42 -18.71
N LEU A 191 4.81 28.00 -18.97
CA LEU A 191 5.70 28.70 -19.89
C LEU A 191 5.12 28.69 -21.32
N PHE A 192 4.56 27.57 -21.78
CA PHE A 192 3.87 27.49 -23.07
C PHE A 192 2.62 28.36 -23.14
N ASP A 193 1.78 28.33 -22.09
CA ASP A 193 0.57 29.16 -22.04
C ASP A 193 0.87 30.67 -22.09
N GLN A 194 1.90 31.09 -21.36
CA GLN A 194 2.36 32.50 -21.33
C GLN A 194 2.96 32.97 -22.64
N ASN A 195 3.61 32.08 -23.38
CA ASN A 195 4.29 32.37 -24.62
C ASN A 195 3.53 31.83 -25.85
N TRP A 196 2.22 31.65 -25.75
CA TRP A 196 1.40 31.10 -26.83
C TRP A 196 1.59 31.86 -28.16
N GLN A 197 1.91 31.11 -29.22
CA GLN A 197 2.18 31.62 -30.59
C GLN A 197 3.38 32.56 -30.72
N THR A 198 4.24 32.69 -29.73
CA THR A 198 5.45 33.53 -29.82
C THR A 198 6.72 32.70 -30.05
N TRP A 199 6.64 31.37 -29.99
CA TRP A 199 7.78 30.49 -30.22
C TRP A 199 8.04 30.25 -31.72
N ASN A 200 9.29 29.92 -32.05
CA ASN A 200 9.73 29.55 -33.37
C ASN A 200 9.34 28.11 -33.73
N SER A 201 9.28 27.79 -35.02
CA SER A 201 9.06 26.40 -35.50
C SER A 201 10.23 25.45 -35.27
N ALA A 202 11.38 25.97 -34.94
CA ALA A 202 12.60 25.20 -34.63
C ALA A 202 13.40 25.86 -33.51
N LYS A 203 14.28 25.11 -32.86
CA LYS A 203 15.14 25.62 -31.80
C LYS A 203 16.12 26.70 -32.30
N PRO A 204 16.40 27.73 -31.51
CA PRO A 204 15.77 28.05 -30.22
C PRO A 204 14.29 28.41 -30.41
N TYR A 205 13.44 27.85 -29.56
CA TYR A 205 11.99 28.09 -29.67
C TYR A 205 11.60 29.50 -29.23
N PHE A 206 12.29 30.03 -28.22
CA PHE A 206 11.96 31.34 -27.66
C PHE A 206 13.02 32.37 -28.03
N ALA A 207 12.57 33.54 -28.52
CA ALA A 207 13.46 34.62 -28.89
C ALA A 207 14.14 35.25 -27.67
N ASP A 208 13.48 35.27 -26.51
CA ASP A 208 14.07 35.69 -25.26
C ASP A 208 15.01 34.61 -24.70
N GLN A 209 16.27 34.94 -24.55
CA GLN A 209 17.32 34.02 -24.12
C GLN A 209 17.06 33.42 -22.72
N LYS A 210 16.43 34.17 -21.81
CA LYS A 210 16.08 33.68 -20.49
C LYS A 210 14.96 32.63 -20.57
N THR A 211 13.94 32.90 -21.33
CA THR A 211 12.81 31.98 -21.56
C THR A 211 13.28 30.69 -22.22
N GLU A 212 14.17 30.75 -23.20
CA GLU A 212 14.78 29.55 -23.81
C GLU A 212 15.60 28.76 -22.82
N ALA A 213 16.42 29.39 -21.98
CA ALA A 213 17.20 28.73 -20.95
C ALA A 213 16.30 28.06 -19.87
N ASP A 214 15.22 28.72 -19.46
CA ASP A 214 14.24 28.15 -18.52
C ASP A 214 13.52 26.93 -19.16
N TYR A 215 13.15 27.00 -20.42
CA TYR A 215 12.57 25.89 -21.18
C TYR A 215 13.54 24.69 -21.25
N GLU A 216 14.78 24.89 -21.68
CA GLU A 216 15.78 23.82 -21.77
C GLU A 216 16.04 23.15 -20.42
N LYS A 217 16.13 23.94 -19.35
CA LYS A 217 16.28 23.45 -17.99
C LYS A 217 15.10 22.58 -17.57
N LEU A 218 13.86 23.01 -17.82
CA LEU A 218 12.68 22.24 -17.51
C LEU A 218 12.63 20.92 -18.28
N CYS A 219 12.96 20.92 -19.57
CA CYS A 219 13.06 19.70 -20.39
C CYS A 219 14.09 18.71 -19.83
N GLN A 220 15.25 19.18 -19.39
CA GLN A 220 16.28 18.35 -18.77
C GLN A 220 15.79 17.78 -17.42
N GLN A 221 15.16 18.60 -16.59
CA GLN A 221 14.62 18.18 -15.30
C GLN A 221 13.52 17.15 -15.43
N ILE A 222 12.58 17.31 -16.37
CA ILE A 222 11.51 16.35 -16.68
C ILE A 222 12.13 15.03 -17.15
N THR A 223 13.07 15.09 -18.08
CA THR A 223 13.72 13.89 -18.62
C THR A 223 14.50 13.13 -17.54
N SER A 224 15.23 13.84 -16.66
CA SER A 224 15.99 13.23 -15.58
C SER A 224 15.04 12.56 -14.56
N ALA A 225 14.04 13.31 -14.08
CA ALA A 225 13.07 12.78 -13.12
C ALA A 225 12.30 11.58 -13.69
N GLY A 226 11.89 11.62 -14.95
CA GLY A 226 11.24 10.50 -15.63
C GLY A 226 12.10 9.23 -15.63
N LYS A 227 13.41 9.35 -15.93
CA LYS A 227 14.35 8.21 -15.91
C LYS A 227 14.51 7.62 -14.49
N GLU A 228 14.56 8.47 -13.48
CA GLU A 228 14.67 8.01 -12.09
C GLU A 228 13.41 7.27 -11.64
N ILE A 229 12.23 7.79 -11.99
CA ILE A 229 10.94 7.16 -11.72
C ILE A 229 10.87 5.80 -12.41
N ASP A 230 11.22 5.71 -13.70
CA ASP A 230 11.23 4.46 -14.46
C ASP A 230 12.19 3.41 -13.85
N THR A 231 13.33 3.87 -13.31
CA THR A 231 14.30 3.01 -12.62
C THR A 231 13.69 2.42 -11.33
N LEU A 232 12.94 3.20 -10.55
CA LEU A 232 12.26 2.71 -9.35
C LEU A 232 11.17 1.70 -9.71
N TYR A 233 10.34 1.99 -10.70
CA TYR A 233 9.30 1.05 -11.15
C TYR A 233 9.86 -0.28 -11.67
N LYS A 234 11.03 -0.28 -12.30
CA LYS A 234 11.71 -1.51 -12.75
C LYS A 234 12.27 -2.32 -11.59
N LYS A 235 12.76 -1.64 -10.54
CA LYS A 235 13.29 -2.30 -9.34
C LYS A 235 12.19 -3.01 -8.56
N ASP A 236 11.02 -2.39 -8.45
CA ASP A 236 9.91 -2.89 -7.63
C ASP A 236 9.18 -4.09 -8.22
N ASN A 237 9.40 -4.45 -9.50
CA ASN A 237 8.70 -5.53 -10.21
C ASN A 237 7.14 -5.47 -10.07
N PHE A 238 6.57 -4.26 -10.01
CA PHE A 238 5.13 -4.04 -10.02
C PHE A 238 4.54 -4.04 -11.43
#